data_a5e410c409a8bd3bc2197df0f5f6e5b4
#
_entry.id   a5e410c409a8bd3bc2197df0f5f6e5b4
#
_cell.length_a   1.000
_cell.length_b   1.000
_cell.length_c   1.000
_cell.angle_alpha   90.00
_cell.angle_beta   90.00
_cell.angle_gamma   90.00
#
_symmetry.space_group_name_H-M   'P 1'
#
loop_
_entity.id
_entity.type
_entity.pdbx_description
1 polymer ?
#
loop_
_entity_poly.entity_id
_entity_poly.type
_entity_poly.pdbx_seq_one_letter_code
_entity_poly.pdbx_strand_id
1 'polypeptide(L)'
;MQRLLRRSVFLAAVILISAIGLGDNTLRADDQPERTVVVLLDPAAMPEAAIPVARAATTSRAGTAIRFPYVPQSEYLPTQTNFWEGRGGASIDYIVIHYTDISYARTLRAFNNLASDVSAHYVIRGDGHIAQVVHEADTAWHSGNVWYNLHSIGIELELDRVTNPVFTAEEYYAAAALVCAISAREGVPLDRAHVIGHNEVPGSTHTDPGPTWDWPHFMWLVSLCAPPTRATVHASFVSETPYPEISTDDAALVSVVLRNTGSTAWRKGTTQEARLGIPDNSEALAFLADGWLTPERPAVQQEDIVPPGGTATFSFRVKGTWPGTFVVPLRGVVDGGAWMDDLGMYTVVTVR
;
A
#
# COMPACT_ATOMS: atom_id res chain seq x y z
N MET A 1 15.88 -29.20 -36.41
CA MET A 1 16.55 -28.84 -35.15
C MET A 1 15.50 -28.30 -34.19
N GLN A 2 15.01 -29.16 -33.29
CA GLN A 2 13.96 -28.89 -32.32
C GLN A 2 14.60 -28.22 -31.09
N ARG A 3 14.10 -27.04 -30.69
CA ARG A 3 14.38 -26.44 -29.38
C ARG A 3 13.24 -26.82 -28.45
N LEU A 4 13.55 -27.66 -27.47
CA LEU A 4 12.66 -27.99 -26.35
C LEU A 4 12.47 -26.74 -25.46
N LEU A 5 11.23 -26.31 -25.36
CA LEU A 5 10.79 -25.42 -24.28
C LEU A 5 10.70 -26.24 -22.98
N ARG A 6 11.51 -25.92 -21.99
CA ARG A 6 11.30 -26.41 -20.62
C ARG A 6 10.24 -25.50 -19.97
N ARG A 7 9.06 -26.06 -19.75
CA ARG A 7 8.04 -25.47 -18.85
C ARG A 7 8.46 -25.79 -17.42
N SER A 8 8.82 -24.76 -16.66
CA SER A 8 8.96 -24.87 -15.21
C SER A 8 7.56 -24.83 -14.59
N VAL A 9 7.16 -25.95 -14.02
CA VAL A 9 5.93 -26.06 -13.24
C VAL A 9 6.29 -25.60 -11.83
N PHE A 10 5.83 -24.43 -11.41
CA PHE A 10 5.88 -24.02 -10.01
C PHE A 10 4.70 -24.66 -9.28
N LEU A 11 5.02 -25.58 -8.39
CA LEU A 11 4.07 -26.22 -7.48
C LEU A 11 3.92 -25.32 -6.25
N ALA A 12 2.81 -24.58 -6.14
CA ALA A 12 2.47 -23.87 -4.93
C ALA A 12 2.00 -24.87 -3.88
N ALA A 13 2.76 -25.07 -2.82
CA ALA A 13 2.36 -25.90 -1.70
C ALA A 13 1.46 -25.09 -0.75
N VAL A 14 0.18 -25.48 -0.67
CA VAL A 14 -0.72 -25.03 0.38
C VAL A 14 -0.47 -25.86 1.61
N ILE A 15 0.12 -25.29 2.65
CA ILE A 15 0.23 -25.95 3.95
C ILE A 15 -0.94 -25.51 4.81
N LEU A 16 -1.95 -26.37 4.94
CA LEU A 16 -3.00 -26.24 5.94
C LEU A 16 -2.43 -26.77 7.27
N ILE A 17 -2.12 -25.89 8.21
CA ILE A 17 -1.81 -26.29 9.59
C ILE A 17 -3.12 -26.30 10.36
N SER A 18 -3.76 -27.47 10.45
CA SER A 18 -4.83 -27.70 11.40
C SER A 18 -4.20 -28.06 12.75
N ALA A 19 -4.25 -27.14 13.70
CA ALA A 19 -3.93 -27.44 15.09
C ALA A 19 -5.13 -28.13 15.71
N ILE A 20 -5.06 -29.46 15.92
CA ILE A 20 -6.00 -30.20 16.76
C ILE A 20 -5.54 -30.05 18.20
N GLY A 21 -6.19 -29.20 18.95
CA GLY A 21 -6.06 -29.12 20.42
C GLY A 21 -7.21 -29.83 21.06
N LEU A 22 -6.96 -30.99 21.63
CA LEU A 22 -7.86 -31.64 22.59
C LEU A 22 -7.69 -30.98 23.97
N GLY A 23 -8.73 -30.36 24.48
CA GLY A 23 -8.73 -29.82 25.83
C GLY A 23 -10.02 -29.07 26.14
N ASP A 24 -10.93 -29.73 26.84
CA ASP A 24 -12.16 -29.20 27.42
C ASP A 24 -11.88 -27.93 28.23
N ASN A 25 -12.50 -26.81 27.87
CA ASN A 25 -13.10 -25.89 28.87
C ASN A 25 -13.88 -24.78 28.14
N THR A 26 -15.09 -24.60 28.60
CA THR A 26 -16.06 -23.59 28.17
C THR A 26 -15.54 -22.17 28.37
N LEU A 27 -15.23 -21.46 27.28
CA LEU A 27 -15.09 -20.00 27.24
C LEU A 27 -15.93 -19.41 26.09
N ARG A 28 -16.55 -18.27 26.38
CA ARG A 28 -17.52 -17.57 25.54
C ARG A 28 -16.91 -17.16 24.21
N ALA A 29 -17.73 -17.27 23.15
CA ALA A 29 -17.40 -17.03 21.76
C ALA A 29 -17.40 -15.54 21.38
N ASP A 30 -16.62 -14.67 22.03
CA ASP A 30 -16.63 -13.24 21.67
C ASP A 30 -15.27 -12.51 21.75
N ASP A 31 -14.15 -13.21 21.97
CA ASP A 31 -12.84 -12.57 22.05
C ASP A 31 -11.74 -13.37 21.33
N GLN A 32 -11.87 -13.54 20.04
CA GLN A 32 -10.74 -13.99 19.21
C GLN A 32 -10.43 -12.90 18.16
N PRO A 33 -9.24 -12.29 18.18
CA PRO A 33 -8.82 -11.44 17.08
C PRO A 33 -8.69 -12.30 15.82
N GLU A 34 -9.36 -11.90 14.75
CA GLU A 34 -9.21 -12.53 13.45
C GLU A 34 -7.74 -12.44 13.02
N ARG A 35 -7.08 -13.57 12.89
CA ARG A 35 -5.72 -13.66 12.38
C ARG A 35 -5.76 -13.44 10.87
N THR A 36 -5.41 -12.26 10.43
CA THR A 36 -5.19 -11.99 9.01
C THR A 36 -3.88 -12.64 8.60
N VAL A 37 -3.96 -13.82 8.01
CA VAL A 37 -2.82 -14.45 7.32
C VAL A 37 -2.75 -13.79 5.95
N VAL A 38 -1.72 -12.99 5.70
CA VAL A 38 -1.44 -12.49 4.34
C VAL A 38 -0.92 -13.68 3.52
N VAL A 39 -1.83 -14.37 2.85
CA VAL A 39 -1.49 -15.35 1.85
C VAL A 39 -1.29 -14.59 0.55
N LEU A 40 -0.09 -14.61 -0.02
CA LEU A 40 0.14 -14.13 -1.38
C LEU A 40 -0.62 -15.06 -2.33
N LEU A 41 -1.84 -14.67 -2.68
CA LEU A 41 -2.60 -15.34 -3.72
C LEU A 41 -2.07 -14.87 -5.07
N ASP A 42 -1.69 -15.79 -5.93
CA ASP A 42 -1.40 -15.50 -7.33
C ASP A 42 -2.70 -14.92 -7.96
N PRO A 43 -2.73 -13.63 -8.35
CA PRO A 43 -3.94 -13.04 -8.93
C PRO A 43 -4.39 -13.73 -10.21
N ALA A 44 -3.48 -14.43 -10.90
CA ALA A 44 -3.79 -15.20 -12.10
C ALA A 44 -4.57 -16.50 -11.78
N ALA A 45 -4.50 -16.99 -10.54
CA ALA A 45 -5.17 -18.21 -10.10
C ALA A 45 -6.54 -17.96 -9.44
N MET A 46 -6.90 -16.69 -9.17
CA MET A 46 -8.16 -16.36 -8.51
C MET A 46 -9.34 -16.37 -9.50
N PRO A 47 -10.40 -17.15 -9.25
CA PRO A 47 -11.67 -16.97 -9.96
C PRO A 47 -12.27 -15.60 -9.59
N GLU A 48 -12.90 -14.93 -10.57
CA GLU A 48 -13.48 -13.59 -10.44
C GLU A 48 -14.49 -13.45 -9.28
N ALA A 49 -15.07 -14.57 -8.83
CA ALA A 49 -16.02 -14.65 -7.71
C ALA A 49 -15.38 -14.83 -6.32
N ALA A 50 -14.06 -14.97 -6.22
CA ALA A 50 -13.38 -15.29 -4.95
C ALA A 50 -12.83 -14.06 -4.20
N ILE A 51 -13.12 -12.84 -4.68
CA ILE A 51 -12.72 -11.60 -4.00
C ILE A 51 -13.74 -11.35 -2.88
N PRO A 52 -13.35 -11.36 -1.59
CA PRO A 52 -14.29 -11.09 -0.51
C PRO A 52 -14.85 -9.67 -0.65
N VAL A 53 -16.15 -9.55 -0.77
CA VAL A 53 -16.84 -8.26 -0.71
C VAL A 53 -16.90 -7.85 0.75
N ALA A 54 -16.08 -6.91 1.16
CA ALA A 54 -16.24 -6.26 2.45
C ALA A 54 -17.60 -5.53 2.43
N ARG A 55 -18.53 -5.98 3.28
CA ARG A 55 -19.85 -5.35 3.41
C ARG A 55 -19.67 -3.97 4.03
N ALA A 56 -19.84 -2.92 3.24
CA ALA A 56 -19.97 -1.57 3.75
C ALA A 56 -21.20 -1.51 4.69
N ALA A 57 -20.98 -1.13 5.94
CA ALA A 57 -22.06 -0.89 6.89
C ALA A 57 -22.75 0.42 6.50
N THR A 58 -23.82 0.33 5.73
CA THR A 58 -24.70 1.45 5.45
C THR A 58 -25.66 1.68 6.61
N THR A 59 -25.41 2.69 7.43
CA THR A 59 -26.47 3.38 8.16
C THR A 59 -26.30 4.87 8.00
N SER A 60 -26.88 5.38 6.93
CA SER A 60 -27.10 6.82 6.77
C SER A 60 -28.19 7.28 7.75
N ARG A 61 -27.85 8.17 8.66
CA ARG A 61 -28.83 9.01 9.35
C ARG A 61 -28.46 10.47 9.09
N ALA A 62 -29.48 11.23 8.67
CA ALA A 62 -29.39 12.59 8.16
C ALA A 62 -28.53 13.54 9.02
N GLY A 63 -27.73 14.38 8.38
CA GLY A 63 -27.30 15.67 8.88
C GLY A 63 -25.96 15.75 9.58
N THR A 64 -25.07 14.75 9.48
CA THR A 64 -23.71 14.91 9.99
C THR A 64 -22.78 15.16 8.79
N ALA A 65 -22.13 16.33 8.77
CA ALA A 65 -21.08 16.62 7.82
C ALA A 65 -20.07 15.46 7.85
N ILE A 66 -19.83 14.83 6.70
CA ILE A 66 -18.84 13.78 6.56
C ILE A 66 -17.48 14.44 6.86
N ARG A 67 -16.97 14.21 8.07
CA ARG A 67 -15.62 14.65 8.41
C ARG A 67 -14.66 13.65 7.77
N PHE A 68 -14.03 14.05 6.68
CA PHE A 68 -12.79 13.40 6.28
C PHE A 68 -11.72 13.76 7.31
N PRO A 69 -11.22 12.80 8.09
CA PRO A 69 -9.99 12.11 7.79
C PRO A 69 -10.19 10.62 7.92
N TYR A 70 -10.81 10.00 6.96
CA TYR A 70 -10.74 8.56 6.85
C TYR A 70 -9.63 8.27 5.85
N VAL A 71 -8.48 7.83 6.34
CA VAL A 71 -7.53 7.14 5.49
C VAL A 71 -8.20 5.82 5.15
N PRO A 72 -8.65 5.62 3.90
CA PRO A 72 -9.22 4.34 3.54
C PRO A 72 -8.15 3.27 3.83
N GLN A 73 -8.47 2.26 4.61
CA GLN A 73 -7.59 1.10 4.73
C GLN A 73 -7.52 0.48 3.35
N SER A 74 -6.42 0.73 2.64
CA SER A 74 -6.16 0.08 1.38
C SER A 74 -5.74 -1.35 1.65
N GLU A 75 -6.32 -2.29 0.93
CA GLU A 75 -5.79 -3.64 0.87
C GLU A 75 -4.45 -3.61 0.14
N TYR A 76 -3.46 -4.33 0.67
CA TYR A 76 -2.15 -4.36 0.09
C TYR A 76 -2.01 -5.55 -0.86
N LEU A 77 -1.97 -5.30 -2.16
CA LEU A 77 -1.87 -6.30 -3.22
C LEU A 77 -0.72 -5.96 -4.18
N PRO A 78 0.56 -6.05 -3.72
CA PRO A 78 1.68 -5.58 -4.51
C PRO A 78 1.82 -6.31 -5.84
N THR A 79 1.99 -5.55 -6.93
CA THR A 79 2.48 -6.11 -8.18
C THR A 79 3.96 -6.49 -8.02
N GLN A 80 4.39 -7.55 -8.73
CA GLN A 80 5.79 -7.99 -8.72
C GLN A 80 6.55 -7.53 -9.96
N THR A 81 5.94 -6.73 -10.82
CA THR A 81 6.49 -6.31 -12.12
C THR A 81 5.89 -4.97 -12.54
N ASN A 82 6.42 -4.39 -13.61
CA ASN A 82 5.93 -3.16 -14.24
C ASN A 82 6.05 -1.91 -13.37
N PHE A 83 7.08 -1.82 -12.55
CA PHE A 83 7.45 -0.62 -11.80
C PHE A 83 8.98 -0.54 -11.67
N TRP A 84 9.49 0.62 -11.27
CA TRP A 84 10.88 0.77 -10.86
C TRP A 84 10.96 0.98 -9.37
N GLU A 85 11.94 0.35 -8.72
CA GLU A 85 12.25 0.62 -7.32
C GLU A 85 12.75 2.07 -7.16
N GLY A 86 12.16 2.78 -6.22
CA GLY A 86 12.46 4.18 -5.93
C GLY A 86 11.97 5.14 -7.02
N ARG A 87 12.24 6.43 -6.79
CA ARG A 87 11.87 7.56 -7.67
C ARG A 87 13.08 8.35 -8.18
N GLY A 88 14.30 7.83 -8.03
CA GLY A 88 15.52 8.52 -8.47
C GLY A 88 15.74 9.87 -7.80
N GLY A 89 15.16 10.12 -6.63
CA GLY A 89 15.22 11.41 -5.90
C GLY A 89 14.14 12.42 -6.31
N ALA A 90 13.20 12.05 -7.19
CA ALA A 90 12.08 12.91 -7.56
C ALA A 90 11.07 13.05 -6.41
N SER A 91 10.53 14.26 -6.24
CA SER A 91 9.37 14.53 -5.37
C SER A 91 8.07 14.04 -6.01
N ILE A 92 7.07 13.78 -5.18
CA ILE A 92 5.71 13.51 -5.65
C ILE A 92 4.98 14.86 -5.73
N ASP A 93 4.77 15.34 -6.95
CA ASP A 93 4.22 16.67 -7.22
C ASP A 93 2.80 16.60 -7.78
N TYR A 94 2.37 15.43 -8.28
CA TYR A 94 1.08 15.24 -8.94
C TYR A 94 0.35 14.00 -8.45
N ILE A 95 -0.97 14.02 -8.62
CA ILE A 95 -1.84 12.84 -8.56
C ILE A 95 -2.54 12.74 -9.90
N VAL A 96 -2.42 11.57 -10.55
CA VAL A 96 -3.01 11.33 -11.88
C VAL A 96 -4.18 10.36 -11.75
N ILE A 97 -5.34 10.80 -12.19
CA ILE A 97 -6.59 10.01 -12.17
C ILE A 97 -6.75 9.31 -13.52
N HIS A 98 -7.00 8.01 -13.43
CA HIS A 98 -7.20 7.10 -14.57
C HIS A 98 -8.53 6.35 -14.45
N TYR A 99 -8.87 5.61 -15.50
CA TYR A 99 -9.84 4.51 -15.43
C TYR A 99 -9.28 3.25 -16.08
N THR A 100 -9.72 2.09 -15.60
CA THR A 100 -9.14 0.80 -15.97
C THR A 100 -9.55 0.29 -17.36
N ASP A 101 -10.68 0.71 -17.93
CA ASP A 101 -11.37 0.19 -19.13
C ASP A 101 -11.70 -1.32 -19.08
N ILE A 102 -11.39 -1.99 -17.97
CA ILE A 102 -11.63 -3.41 -17.66
C ILE A 102 -11.97 -3.56 -16.18
N SER A 103 -12.49 -4.74 -15.78
CA SER A 103 -12.84 -4.99 -14.38
C SER A 103 -11.61 -4.95 -13.46
N TYR A 104 -11.84 -4.59 -12.20
CA TYR A 104 -10.84 -4.55 -11.13
C TYR A 104 -9.94 -5.80 -11.11
N ALA A 105 -10.54 -6.99 -11.13
CA ALA A 105 -9.78 -8.24 -11.11
C ALA A 105 -8.88 -8.42 -12.35
N ARG A 106 -9.32 -7.95 -13.52
CA ARG A 106 -8.50 -7.98 -14.75
C ARG A 106 -7.37 -6.96 -14.68
N THR A 107 -7.60 -5.80 -14.10
CA THR A 107 -6.57 -4.76 -13.90
C THR A 107 -5.45 -5.28 -13.00
N LEU A 108 -5.78 -5.90 -11.86
CA LEU A 108 -4.76 -6.50 -10.99
C LEU A 108 -3.95 -7.60 -11.70
N ARG A 109 -4.60 -8.42 -12.54
CA ARG A 109 -3.89 -9.42 -13.36
C ARG A 109 -2.99 -8.77 -14.42
N ALA A 110 -3.45 -7.70 -15.06
CA ALA A 110 -2.66 -6.97 -16.04
C ALA A 110 -1.39 -6.40 -15.39
N PHE A 111 -1.51 -5.78 -14.23
CA PHE A 111 -0.36 -5.21 -13.51
C PHE A 111 0.67 -6.25 -13.08
N ASN A 112 0.24 -7.49 -12.81
CA ASN A 112 1.13 -8.62 -12.53
C ASN A 112 1.62 -9.38 -13.77
N ASN A 113 1.26 -8.94 -14.98
CA ASN A 113 1.73 -9.54 -16.21
C ASN A 113 2.87 -8.69 -16.81
N LEU A 114 4.08 -9.22 -16.83
CA LEU A 114 5.26 -8.53 -17.35
C LEU A 114 5.08 -8.01 -18.80
N ALA A 115 4.25 -8.65 -19.60
CA ALA A 115 4.01 -8.24 -20.98
C ALA A 115 3.04 -7.07 -21.14
N SER A 116 2.43 -6.58 -20.06
CA SER A 116 1.48 -5.46 -20.12
C SER A 116 2.16 -4.10 -20.08
N ASP A 117 3.37 -4.01 -19.52
CA ASP A 117 4.18 -2.79 -19.40
C ASP A 117 3.42 -1.62 -18.73
N VAL A 118 2.45 -1.90 -17.87
CA VAL A 118 1.65 -0.91 -17.15
C VAL A 118 1.42 -1.31 -15.70
N SER A 119 1.30 -0.30 -14.83
CA SER A 119 0.85 -0.41 -13.44
C SER A 119 0.33 0.93 -12.95
N ALA A 120 -0.27 0.97 -11.76
CA ALA A 120 -0.57 2.20 -11.03
C ALA A 120 -0.24 1.98 -9.55
N HIS A 121 -0.26 3.04 -8.74
CA HIS A 121 -0.04 2.89 -7.31
C HIS A 121 -1.27 2.32 -6.61
N TYR A 122 -2.45 2.75 -7.06
CA TYR A 122 -3.73 2.36 -6.47
C TYR A 122 -4.74 1.97 -7.53
N VAL A 123 -5.61 1.03 -7.17
CA VAL A 123 -6.79 0.65 -7.95
C VAL A 123 -8.01 0.73 -7.03
N ILE A 124 -9.02 1.47 -7.44
CA ILE A 124 -10.29 1.62 -6.72
C ILE A 124 -11.36 0.84 -7.46
N ARG A 125 -12.02 -0.08 -6.75
CA ARG A 125 -13.13 -0.89 -7.26
C ARG A 125 -14.43 -0.11 -7.19
N GLY A 126 -15.42 -0.49 -7.99
CA GLY A 126 -16.73 0.16 -8.07
C GLY A 126 -17.50 0.28 -6.75
N ASP A 127 -17.17 -0.47 -5.71
CA ASP A 127 -17.74 -0.36 -4.36
C ASP A 127 -16.90 0.52 -3.41
N GLY A 128 -15.88 1.22 -3.94
CA GLY A 128 -15.00 2.09 -3.17
C GLY A 128 -13.85 1.36 -2.47
N HIS A 129 -13.70 0.04 -2.66
CA HIS A 129 -12.56 -0.69 -2.12
C HIS A 129 -11.26 -0.25 -2.81
N ILE A 130 -10.22 0.02 -2.03
CA ILE A 130 -8.93 0.50 -2.52
C ILE A 130 -7.87 -0.59 -2.37
N ALA A 131 -7.20 -0.96 -3.45
CA ALA A 131 -5.97 -1.73 -3.43
C ALA A 131 -4.76 -0.83 -3.67
N GLN A 132 -3.74 -0.94 -2.87
CA GLN A 132 -2.41 -0.44 -3.18
C GLN A 132 -1.61 -1.55 -3.86
N VAL A 133 -1.10 -1.29 -5.06
CA VAL A 133 -0.42 -2.30 -5.89
C VAL A 133 1.04 -1.95 -6.22
N VAL A 134 1.40 -0.68 -6.14
CA VAL A 134 2.80 -0.20 -6.14
C VAL A 134 2.98 0.72 -4.95
N HIS A 135 4.11 0.60 -4.30
CA HIS A 135 4.45 1.47 -3.16
C HIS A 135 4.63 2.92 -3.62
N GLU A 136 4.16 3.92 -2.84
CA GLU A 136 4.28 5.33 -3.21
C GLU A 136 5.74 5.79 -3.38
N ALA A 137 6.68 5.14 -2.69
CA ALA A 137 8.11 5.39 -2.85
C ALA A 137 8.72 4.84 -4.13
N ASP A 138 8.02 3.92 -4.81
CA ASP A 138 8.42 3.34 -6.08
C ASP A 138 7.75 4.06 -7.24
N THR A 139 8.15 3.75 -8.47
CA THR A 139 7.66 4.42 -9.67
C THR A 139 6.76 3.48 -10.46
N ALA A 140 5.45 3.65 -10.37
CA ALA A 140 4.50 2.94 -11.21
C ALA A 140 4.54 3.44 -12.66
N TRP A 141 4.22 2.57 -13.61
CA TRP A 141 4.21 2.87 -15.05
C TRP A 141 2.78 3.15 -15.52
N HIS A 142 2.24 4.33 -15.19
CA HIS A 142 0.83 4.65 -15.43
C HIS A 142 0.59 5.76 -16.45
N SER A 143 1.54 6.68 -16.63
CA SER A 143 1.27 7.92 -17.38
C SER A 143 1.79 7.90 -18.82
N GLY A 144 2.54 6.85 -19.22
CA GLY A 144 3.24 6.82 -20.52
C GLY A 144 4.36 7.87 -20.64
N ASN A 145 4.62 8.66 -19.61
CA ASN A 145 5.62 9.69 -19.54
C ASN A 145 6.52 9.46 -18.32
N VAL A 146 7.81 9.19 -18.57
CA VAL A 146 8.79 8.84 -17.52
C VAL A 146 8.88 9.91 -16.43
N TRP A 147 8.87 11.19 -16.81
CA TRP A 147 8.94 12.28 -15.84
C TRP A 147 7.70 12.27 -14.92
N TYR A 148 6.50 12.15 -15.50
CA TYR A 148 5.26 12.07 -14.73
C TYR A 148 5.18 10.79 -13.88
N ASN A 149 5.65 9.64 -14.39
CA ASN A 149 5.73 8.42 -13.56
C ASN A 149 6.59 8.64 -12.31
N LEU A 150 7.73 9.31 -12.44
CA LEU A 150 8.61 9.63 -11.31
C LEU A 150 7.99 10.64 -10.33
N HIS A 151 7.21 11.60 -10.83
CA HIS A 151 6.71 12.75 -10.06
C HIS A 151 5.23 12.63 -9.66
N SER A 152 4.59 11.49 -9.81
CA SER A 152 3.17 11.37 -9.49
C SER A 152 2.78 10.05 -8.84
N ILE A 153 1.59 10.06 -8.25
CA ILE A 153 0.85 8.88 -7.82
C ILE A 153 -0.28 8.65 -8.82
N GLY A 154 -0.31 7.47 -9.47
CA GLY A 154 -1.40 7.06 -10.36
C GLY A 154 -2.50 6.33 -9.58
N ILE A 155 -3.76 6.72 -9.80
CA ILE A 155 -4.96 6.14 -9.21
C ILE A 155 -5.88 5.68 -10.33
N GLU A 156 -6.13 4.38 -10.41
CA GLU A 156 -7.07 3.76 -11.34
C GLU A 156 -8.44 3.60 -10.70
N LEU A 157 -9.49 4.01 -11.40
CA LEU A 157 -10.88 3.78 -11.02
C LEU A 157 -11.45 2.66 -11.89
N GLU A 158 -12.17 1.73 -11.30
CA GLU A 158 -12.79 0.65 -12.06
C GLU A 158 -13.88 1.22 -12.99
N LEU A 159 -13.66 1.16 -14.28
CA LEU A 159 -14.66 1.47 -15.29
C LEU A 159 -14.65 0.37 -16.33
N ASP A 160 -15.46 -0.67 -16.13
CA ASP A 160 -15.68 -1.73 -17.11
C ASP A 160 -16.94 -1.40 -17.90
N ARG A 161 -16.81 -1.18 -19.19
CA ARG A 161 -17.92 -0.77 -20.06
C ARG A 161 -19.07 -1.76 -20.11
N VAL A 162 -18.86 -2.98 -19.62
CA VAL A 162 -19.87 -4.05 -19.61
C VAL A 162 -20.51 -4.20 -18.23
N THR A 163 -19.69 -4.25 -17.18
CA THR A 163 -20.13 -4.60 -15.81
C THR A 163 -20.25 -3.38 -14.89
N ASN A 164 -19.44 -2.35 -15.12
CA ASN A 164 -19.46 -1.09 -14.37
C ASN A 164 -19.20 0.09 -15.33
N PRO A 165 -20.20 0.49 -16.15
CA PRO A 165 -20.00 1.47 -17.23
C PRO A 165 -20.01 2.94 -16.77
N VAL A 166 -20.19 3.21 -15.49
CA VAL A 166 -20.24 4.55 -14.90
C VAL A 166 -19.47 4.57 -13.57
N PHE A 167 -18.86 5.69 -13.27
CA PHE A 167 -18.23 5.88 -11.95
C PHE A 167 -19.31 5.93 -10.87
N THR A 168 -19.11 5.19 -9.81
CA THR A 168 -20.03 5.13 -8.68
C THR A 168 -19.76 6.26 -7.68
N ALA A 169 -20.71 6.53 -6.80
CA ALA A 169 -20.50 7.48 -5.71
C ALA A 169 -19.42 7.00 -4.76
N GLU A 170 -19.33 5.70 -4.53
CA GLU A 170 -18.34 5.04 -3.69
C GLU A 170 -16.92 5.26 -4.23
N GLU A 171 -16.71 5.19 -5.55
CA GLU A 171 -15.43 5.50 -6.19
C GLU A 171 -15.04 6.97 -6.02
N TYR A 172 -15.97 7.90 -6.20
CA TYR A 172 -15.72 9.31 -5.96
C TYR A 172 -15.30 9.59 -4.51
N TYR A 173 -15.99 8.99 -3.53
CA TYR A 173 -15.66 9.15 -2.11
C TYR A 173 -14.29 8.52 -1.78
N ALA A 174 -14.03 7.32 -2.28
CA ALA A 174 -12.77 6.63 -2.06
C ALA A 174 -11.60 7.37 -2.70
N ALA A 175 -11.75 7.83 -3.95
CA ALA A 175 -10.74 8.61 -4.66
C ALA A 175 -10.45 9.94 -3.95
N ALA A 176 -11.48 10.69 -3.54
CA ALA A 176 -11.29 11.95 -2.83
C ALA A 176 -10.57 11.73 -1.48
N ALA A 177 -10.98 10.73 -0.71
CA ALA A 177 -10.33 10.40 0.55
C ALA A 177 -8.86 9.99 0.36
N LEU A 178 -8.56 9.21 -0.69
CA LEU A 178 -7.19 8.80 -1.04
C LEU A 178 -6.34 9.99 -1.46
N VAL A 179 -6.86 10.88 -2.33
CA VAL A 179 -6.19 12.12 -2.76
C VAL A 179 -5.87 13.00 -1.56
N CYS A 180 -6.80 13.14 -0.61
CA CYS A 180 -6.58 13.90 0.62
C CYS A 180 -5.47 13.29 1.48
N ALA A 181 -5.46 11.97 1.61
CA ALA A 181 -4.45 11.26 2.38
C ALA A 181 -3.05 11.37 1.74
N ILE A 182 -2.95 11.24 0.40
CA ILE A 182 -1.70 11.45 -0.35
C ILE A 182 -1.22 12.90 -0.18
N SER A 183 -2.08 13.89 -0.39
CA SER A 183 -1.74 15.30 -0.21
C SER A 183 -1.22 15.59 1.20
N ALA A 184 -1.85 15.03 2.23
CA ALA A 184 -1.43 15.21 3.61
C ALA A 184 -0.04 14.64 3.90
N ARG A 185 0.35 13.54 3.23
CA ARG A 185 1.66 12.89 3.37
C ARG A 185 2.74 13.56 2.54
N GLU A 186 2.45 13.74 1.25
CA GLU A 186 3.44 14.13 0.25
C GLU A 186 3.47 15.65 -0.01
N GLY A 187 2.45 16.39 0.44
CA GLY A 187 2.35 17.82 0.27
C GLY A 187 1.84 18.24 -1.11
N VAL A 188 1.27 17.33 -1.90
CA VAL A 188 0.68 17.64 -3.22
C VAL A 188 -0.46 18.63 -3.06
N PRO A 189 -0.48 19.79 -3.74
CA PRO A 189 -1.57 20.73 -3.66
C PRO A 189 -2.89 20.13 -4.16
N LEU A 190 -3.98 20.43 -3.42
CA LEU A 190 -5.34 19.95 -3.73
C LEU A 190 -6.04 20.88 -4.74
N ASP A 191 -5.46 21.04 -5.90
CA ASP A 191 -6.00 21.85 -6.99
C ASP A 191 -5.89 21.13 -8.35
N ARG A 192 -6.56 21.70 -9.38
CA ARG A 192 -6.58 21.11 -10.73
C ARG A 192 -5.26 21.25 -11.50
N ALA A 193 -4.28 21.96 -10.97
CA ALA A 193 -2.95 21.98 -11.57
C ALA A 193 -2.08 20.78 -11.14
N HIS A 194 -2.42 20.15 -10.00
CA HIS A 194 -1.65 19.05 -9.42
C HIS A 194 -2.43 17.73 -9.33
N VAL A 195 -3.77 17.79 -9.23
CA VAL A 195 -4.66 16.62 -9.35
C VAL A 195 -5.23 16.63 -10.76
N ILE A 196 -4.65 15.83 -11.64
CA ILE A 196 -4.88 15.86 -13.09
C ILE A 196 -5.43 14.53 -13.62
N GLY A 197 -5.98 14.56 -14.82
CA GLY A 197 -6.31 13.35 -15.58
C GLY A 197 -5.14 12.86 -16.43
N HIS A 198 -5.14 11.60 -16.82
CA HIS A 198 -4.13 11.04 -17.71
C HIS A 198 -4.08 11.78 -19.06
N ASN A 199 -5.23 12.20 -19.57
CA ASN A 199 -5.34 13.00 -20.80
C ASN A 199 -4.69 14.39 -20.72
N GLU A 200 -4.32 14.85 -19.52
CA GLU A 200 -3.67 16.13 -19.27
C GLU A 200 -2.14 15.98 -19.15
N VAL A 201 -1.63 14.75 -19.11
CA VAL A 201 -0.19 14.48 -19.10
C VAL A 201 0.40 14.86 -20.46
N PRO A 202 1.46 15.71 -20.52
CA PRO A 202 2.08 16.12 -21.76
C PRO A 202 2.54 14.93 -22.63
N GLY A 203 2.06 14.90 -23.87
CA GLY A 203 2.34 13.83 -24.83
C GLY A 203 1.45 12.60 -24.69
N SER A 204 0.51 12.58 -23.74
CA SER A 204 -0.47 11.49 -23.63
C SER A 204 -1.38 11.45 -24.86
N THR A 205 -1.65 10.22 -25.33
CA THR A 205 -2.68 9.93 -26.33
C THR A 205 -3.94 9.30 -25.69
N HIS A 206 -3.92 9.13 -24.37
CA HIS A 206 -5.01 8.59 -23.58
C HIS A 206 -6.11 9.62 -23.36
N THR A 207 -7.32 9.16 -23.11
CA THR A 207 -8.48 10.03 -22.92
C THR A 207 -9.06 9.97 -21.50
N ASP A 208 -8.56 9.07 -20.68
CA ASP A 208 -8.99 8.87 -19.29
C ASP A 208 -8.61 10.04 -18.36
N PRO A 209 -9.41 10.31 -17.33
CA PRO A 209 -10.64 9.62 -16.91
C PRO A 209 -11.86 9.92 -17.78
N GLY A 210 -11.71 10.65 -18.87
CA GLY A 210 -12.74 10.91 -19.87
C GLY A 210 -13.82 11.91 -19.45
N PRO A 211 -14.78 12.17 -20.36
CA PRO A 211 -15.79 13.21 -20.15
C PRO A 211 -16.90 12.81 -19.16
N THR A 212 -16.96 11.53 -18.76
CA THR A 212 -17.93 11.05 -17.77
C THR A 212 -17.42 11.22 -16.32
N TRP A 213 -16.15 11.54 -16.14
CA TRP A 213 -15.61 11.92 -14.84
C TRP A 213 -16.00 13.35 -14.50
N ASP A 214 -16.80 13.53 -13.45
CA ASP A 214 -17.26 14.85 -12.99
C ASP A 214 -16.20 15.54 -12.14
N TRP A 215 -15.29 16.27 -12.79
CA TRP A 215 -14.25 17.04 -12.12
C TRP A 215 -14.77 18.06 -11.11
N PRO A 216 -15.82 18.87 -11.38
CA PRO A 216 -16.42 19.76 -10.38
C PRO A 216 -16.87 19.03 -9.12
N HIS A 217 -17.58 17.92 -9.26
CA HIS A 217 -18.03 17.10 -8.14
C HIS A 217 -16.84 16.51 -7.37
N PHE A 218 -15.88 15.92 -8.07
CA PHE A 218 -14.69 15.35 -7.45
C PHE A 218 -13.88 16.38 -6.67
N MET A 219 -13.57 17.53 -7.27
CA MET A 219 -12.82 18.60 -6.60
C MET A 219 -13.59 19.24 -5.46
N TRP A 220 -14.93 19.26 -5.51
CA TRP A 220 -15.75 19.63 -4.37
C TRP A 220 -15.56 18.64 -3.21
N LEU A 221 -15.59 17.32 -3.45
CA LEU A 221 -15.30 16.31 -2.43
C LEU A 221 -13.87 16.49 -1.85
N VAL A 222 -12.89 16.69 -2.72
CA VAL A 222 -11.50 16.97 -2.31
C VAL A 222 -11.41 18.25 -1.45
N SER A 223 -12.20 19.28 -1.74
CA SER A 223 -12.25 20.52 -0.94
C SER A 223 -12.80 20.33 0.48
N LEU A 224 -13.50 19.24 0.74
CA LEU A 224 -13.99 18.88 2.06
C LEU A 224 -12.92 18.25 2.95
N CYS A 225 -11.70 18.00 2.43
CA CYS A 225 -10.60 17.54 3.23
C CYS A 225 -10.37 18.52 4.38
N ALA A 226 -10.62 18.09 5.60
CA ALA A 226 -10.16 18.84 6.74
C ALA A 226 -8.63 18.98 6.64
N PRO A 227 -8.05 20.16 6.90
CA PRO A 227 -6.60 20.22 7.08
C PRO A 227 -6.24 19.16 8.13
N PRO A 228 -5.22 18.33 7.91
CA PRO A 228 -4.88 17.27 8.83
C PRO A 228 -4.70 17.90 10.22
N THR A 229 -5.51 17.48 11.18
CA THR A 229 -5.19 17.73 12.58
C THR A 229 -3.88 16.98 12.78
N ARG A 230 -2.78 17.73 12.83
CA ARG A 230 -1.44 17.17 12.92
C ARG A 230 -1.41 16.22 14.09
N ALA A 231 -1.41 14.92 13.81
CA ALA A 231 -1.32 13.91 14.85
C ALA A 231 -0.03 14.16 15.65
N THR A 232 -0.06 13.94 16.95
CA THR A 232 1.14 14.06 17.80
C THR A 232 2.22 13.09 17.37
N VAL A 233 1.81 11.96 16.79
CA VAL A 233 2.68 10.91 16.26
C VAL A 233 2.32 10.70 14.79
N HIS A 234 3.22 11.16 13.90
CA HIS A 234 2.99 11.14 12.46
C HIS A 234 4.33 11.03 11.73
N ALA A 235 4.36 10.33 10.59
CA ALA A 235 5.55 10.17 9.77
C ALA A 235 5.24 10.29 8.27
N SER A 236 6.24 10.63 7.48
CA SER A 236 6.25 10.42 6.05
C SER A 236 7.45 9.54 5.64
N PHE A 237 7.29 8.80 4.56
CA PHE A 237 8.36 7.99 3.99
C PHE A 237 9.41 8.88 3.32
N VAL A 238 10.69 8.49 3.41
CA VAL A 238 11.81 9.19 2.76
C VAL A 238 12.52 8.28 1.79
N SER A 239 12.95 7.10 2.26
CA SER A 239 13.68 6.15 1.43
C SER A 239 13.75 4.77 2.08
N GLU A 240 14.07 3.79 1.27
CA GLU A 240 14.34 2.40 1.66
C GLU A 240 15.54 1.86 0.86
N THR A 241 16.24 0.87 1.42
CA THR A 241 17.23 0.11 0.67
C THR A 241 16.55 -0.79 -0.38
N PRO A 242 17.24 -1.12 -1.50
CA PRO A 242 16.72 -2.09 -2.46
C PRO A 242 16.29 -3.39 -1.82
N TYR A 243 15.29 -4.03 -2.39
CA TYR A 243 14.74 -5.28 -1.88
C TYR A 243 15.79 -6.40 -1.91
N PRO A 244 16.03 -7.09 -0.78
CA PRO A 244 17.11 -8.07 -0.71
C PRO A 244 16.79 -9.36 -1.43
N GLU A 245 17.77 -9.85 -2.20
CA GLU A 245 17.83 -11.22 -2.71
C GLU A 245 18.95 -11.95 -1.95
N ILE A 246 18.61 -13.02 -1.24
CA ILE A 246 19.54 -13.79 -0.39
C ILE A 246 19.39 -15.28 -0.63
N SER A 247 20.43 -16.04 -0.29
CA SER A 247 20.35 -17.50 -0.26
C SER A 247 19.74 -17.98 1.06
N THR A 248 19.31 -19.24 1.09
CA THR A 248 18.96 -19.90 2.36
C THR A 248 20.17 -19.83 3.29
N ASP A 249 19.93 -19.54 4.58
CA ASP A 249 20.90 -19.32 5.66
C ASP A 249 21.70 -18.01 5.59
N ASP A 250 21.58 -17.23 4.51
CA ASP A 250 22.13 -15.88 4.45
C ASP A 250 21.20 -14.86 5.09
N ALA A 251 21.74 -13.66 5.33
CA ALA A 251 21.00 -12.55 5.88
C ALA A 251 21.37 -11.23 5.19
N ALA A 252 20.38 -10.34 5.05
CA ALA A 252 20.55 -9.00 4.50
C ALA A 252 20.12 -7.92 5.50
N LEU A 253 20.71 -6.73 5.35
CA LEU A 253 20.30 -5.54 6.06
C LEU A 253 19.29 -4.78 5.23
N VAL A 254 18.15 -4.43 5.84
CA VAL A 254 17.15 -3.52 5.30
C VAL A 254 17.17 -2.26 6.14
N SER A 255 17.08 -1.12 5.47
CA SER A 255 17.01 0.19 6.14
C SER A 255 15.89 1.02 5.54
N VAL A 256 15.05 1.58 6.39
CA VAL A 256 13.95 2.49 6.05
C VAL A 256 14.21 3.83 6.72
N VAL A 257 14.02 4.92 6.00
CA VAL A 257 14.13 6.28 6.54
C VAL A 257 12.75 6.92 6.56
N LEU A 258 12.35 7.40 7.74
CA LEU A 258 11.12 8.14 7.94
C LEU A 258 11.42 9.57 8.39
N ARG A 259 10.57 10.51 7.99
CA ARG A 259 10.55 11.87 8.50
C ARG A 259 9.49 12.01 9.58
N ASN A 260 9.82 12.60 10.71
CA ASN A 260 8.86 12.97 11.72
C ASN A 260 8.04 14.18 11.27
N THR A 261 6.82 13.96 10.84
CA THR A 261 5.88 15.02 10.45
C THR A 261 4.89 15.35 11.57
N GLY A 262 4.98 14.65 12.71
CA GLY A 262 4.22 14.92 13.92
C GLY A 262 4.66 16.19 14.64
N SER A 263 4.02 16.46 15.77
CA SER A 263 4.33 17.61 16.63
C SER A 263 5.26 17.28 17.81
N THR A 264 5.50 15.98 18.06
CA THR A 264 6.31 15.50 19.18
C THR A 264 7.62 14.89 18.68
N ALA A 265 8.73 15.22 19.32
CA ALA A 265 10.00 14.60 19.00
C ALA A 265 10.02 13.12 19.38
N TRP A 266 10.56 12.26 18.50
CA TRP A 266 10.86 10.87 18.83
C TRP A 266 12.15 10.81 19.63
N ARG A 267 12.15 10.05 20.74
CA ARG A 267 13.27 10.01 21.69
C ARG A 267 13.60 8.56 22.02
N LYS A 268 14.74 8.10 21.55
CA LYS A 268 15.23 6.73 21.78
C LYS A 268 15.36 6.43 23.28
N GLY A 269 14.99 5.22 23.67
CA GLY A 269 15.04 4.77 25.07
C GLY A 269 13.97 5.37 25.97
N THR A 270 12.95 6.02 25.44
CA THR A 270 11.83 6.60 26.20
C THR A 270 10.48 6.08 25.69
N THR A 271 9.39 6.46 26.35
CA THR A 271 8.02 6.19 25.85
C THR A 271 7.68 6.94 24.56
N GLN A 272 8.58 7.76 24.05
CA GLN A 272 8.47 8.47 22.76
C GLN A 272 9.40 7.88 21.69
N GLU A 273 9.91 6.69 21.91
CA GLU A 273 10.78 5.99 20.97
C GLU A 273 9.97 5.50 19.76
N ALA A 274 10.43 5.89 18.56
CA ALA A 274 9.84 5.40 17.32
C ALA A 274 10.46 4.06 16.91
N ARG A 275 9.62 3.16 16.44
CA ARG A 275 9.97 1.82 15.94
C ARG A 275 9.31 1.55 14.61
N LEU A 276 9.85 0.61 13.85
CA LEU A 276 9.09 -0.09 12.82
C LEU A 276 8.36 -1.27 13.47
N GLY A 277 7.11 -1.46 13.07
CA GLY A 277 6.29 -2.60 13.47
C GLY A 277 5.67 -3.28 12.26
N ILE A 278 5.40 -4.57 12.41
CA ILE A 278 4.51 -5.30 11.51
C ILE A 278 3.08 -4.87 11.85
N PRO A 279 2.27 -4.42 10.88
CA PRO A 279 0.87 -4.05 11.13
C PRO A 279 0.11 -5.13 11.91
N ASP A 280 -0.83 -4.71 12.74
CA ASP A 280 -1.64 -5.56 13.60
C ASP A 280 -0.85 -6.43 14.60
N ASN A 281 0.43 -6.07 14.84
CA ASN A 281 1.36 -6.84 15.68
C ASN A 281 1.47 -8.30 15.23
N SER A 282 1.44 -8.56 13.93
CA SER A 282 1.50 -9.90 13.37
C SER A 282 2.90 -10.51 13.56
N GLU A 283 2.97 -11.72 14.08
CA GLU A 283 4.20 -12.52 14.21
C GLU A 283 4.41 -13.48 13.02
N ALA A 284 3.52 -13.44 12.01
CA ALA A 284 3.53 -14.41 10.91
C ALA A 284 4.85 -14.44 10.11
N LEU A 285 5.61 -13.34 10.14
CA LEU A 285 6.89 -13.20 9.46
C LEU A 285 8.11 -13.31 10.38
N ALA A 286 7.92 -13.72 11.65
CA ALA A 286 9.00 -13.86 12.63
C ALA A 286 10.09 -14.85 12.18
N PHE A 287 9.80 -15.77 11.27
CA PHE A 287 10.78 -16.69 10.68
C PHE A 287 11.84 -15.98 9.82
N LEU A 288 11.57 -14.75 9.34
CA LEU A 288 12.57 -13.92 8.65
C LEU A 288 13.43 -13.09 9.61
N ALA A 289 13.09 -13.04 10.90
CA ALA A 289 13.77 -12.18 11.84
C ALA A 289 15.21 -12.63 12.11
N ASP A 290 16.14 -11.69 11.98
CA ASP A 290 17.54 -11.83 12.43
C ASP A 290 17.86 -10.69 13.39
N GLY A 291 17.65 -10.94 14.69
CA GLY A 291 17.90 -9.96 15.74
C GLY A 291 16.88 -8.83 15.83
N TRP A 292 15.64 -9.03 15.42
CA TRP A 292 14.55 -8.07 15.65
C TRP A 292 14.33 -7.83 17.16
N LEU A 293 13.79 -6.67 17.50
CA LEU A 293 13.50 -6.32 18.91
C LEU A 293 12.50 -7.30 19.53
N THR A 294 11.42 -7.56 18.80
CA THR A 294 10.40 -8.59 19.07
C THR A 294 9.94 -9.16 17.72
N PRO A 295 9.19 -10.27 17.67
CA PRO A 295 8.71 -10.86 16.42
C PRO A 295 7.98 -9.88 15.50
N GLU A 296 7.32 -8.88 16.08
CA GLU A 296 6.52 -7.86 15.40
C GLU A 296 7.18 -6.48 15.34
N ARG A 297 8.41 -6.33 15.88
CA ARG A 297 9.17 -5.06 15.92
C ARG A 297 10.55 -5.23 15.30
N PRO A 298 10.67 -5.07 13.96
CA PRO A 298 11.94 -5.22 13.26
C PRO A 298 13.04 -4.26 13.73
N ALA A 299 12.72 -2.98 13.95
CA ALA A 299 13.72 -1.95 14.22
C ALA A 299 13.23 -0.85 15.14
N VAL A 300 14.20 -0.17 15.75
CA VAL A 300 14.06 1.10 16.48
C VAL A 300 14.85 2.19 15.73
N GLN A 301 14.44 3.45 15.89
CA GLN A 301 15.19 4.60 15.38
C GLN A 301 16.67 4.55 15.81
N GLN A 302 17.57 4.91 14.92
CA GLN A 302 19.01 4.95 15.24
C GLN A 302 19.38 6.24 15.99
N GLU A 303 18.76 7.34 15.64
CA GLU A 303 19.01 8.68 16.19
C GLU A 303 18.45 8.78 17.62
N ASP A 304 19.20 9.43 18.51
CA ASP A 304 18.78 9.63 19.91
C ASP A 304 17.53 10.49 20.00
N ILE A 305 17.47 11.56 19.18
CA ILE A 305 16.34 12.50 19.15
C ILE A 305 16.03 12.85 17.69
N VAL A 306 14.76 12.71 17.29
CA VAL A 306 14.25 13.12 15.99
C VAL A 306 13.16 14.18 16.20
N PRO A 307 13.50 15.46 16.07
CA PRO A 307 12.53 16.54 16.24
C PRO A 307 11.49 16.54 15.09
N PRO A 308 10.37 17.25 15.23
CA PRO A 308 9.48 17.54 14.12
C PRO A 308 10.25 18.09 12.90
N GLY A 309 10.03 17.48 11.72
CA GLY A 309 10.73 17.76 10.47
C GLY A 309 12.07 17.01 10.32
N GLY A 310 12.61 16.40 11.38
CA GLY A 310 13.82 15.56 11.33
C GLY A 310 13.55 14.18 10.74
N THR A 311 14.61 13.48 10.34
CA THR A 311 14.55 12.12 9.81
C THR A 311 15.12 11.10 10.77
N ALA A 312 14.58 9.88 10.75
CA ALA A 312 15.07 8.72 11.48
C ALA A 312 15.36 7.57 10.55
N THR A 313 16.45 6.84 10.84
CA THR A 313 16.84 5.62 10.17
C THR A 313 16.44 4.41 11.02
N PHE A 314 15.79 3.45 10.39
CA PHE A 314 15.40 2.18 10.99
C PHE A 314 16.07 1.06 10.22
N SER A 315 16.95 0.31 10.86
CA SER A 315 17.66 -0.78 10.20
C SER A 315 17.39 -2.10 10.92
N PHE A 316 17.12 -3.14 10.16
CA PHE A 316 16.90 -4.49 10.65
C PHE A 316 17.47 -5.51 9.67
N ARG A 317 17.69 -6.72 10.16
CA ARG A 317 18.18 -7.81 9.31
C ARG A 317 17.08 -8.81 9.07
N VAL A 318 17.08 -9.33 7.85
CA VAL A 318 16.22 -10.45 7.44
C VAL A 318 17.10 -11.64 7.07
N LYS A 319 16.66 -12.86 7.40
CA LYS A 319 17.38 -14.08 7.06
C LYS A 319 16.56 -14.99 6.15
N GLY A 320 17.24 -15.70 5.24
CA GLY A 320 16.66 -16.73 4.41
C GLY A 320 16.44 -18.01 5.22
N THR A 321 15.21 -18.40 5.47
CA THR A 321 14.90 -19.64 6.19
C THR A 321 14.55 -20.76 5.21
N TRP A 322 13.80 -20.45 4.15
CA TRP A 322 13.48 -21.35 3.04
C TRP A 322 13.21 -20.53 1.77
N PRO A 323 13.39 -21.14 0.58
CA PRO A 323 13.18 -20.44 -0.69
C PRO A 323 11.76 -19.88 -0.84
N GLY A 324 11.64 -18.66 -1.35
CA GLY A 324 10.38 -18.00 -1.60
C GLY A 324 10.52 -16.47 -1.68
N THR A 325 9.43 -15.80 -2.03
CA THR A 325 9.34 -14.33 -2.01
C THR A 325 8.36 -13.92 -0.93
N PHE A 326 8.82 -13.07 -0.02
CA PHE A 326 8.09 -12.68 1.18
C PHE A 326 7.94 -11.16 1.21
N VAL A 327 6.70 -10.68 1.30
CA VAL A 327 6.40 -9.26 1.53
C VAL A 327 6.33 -9.02 3.03
N VAL A 328 7.15 -8.12 3.52
CA VAL A 328 7.20 -7.71 4.93
C VAL A 328 6.57 -6.32 5.06
N PRO A 329 5.29 -6.22 5.41
CA PRO A 329 4.63 -4.93 5.59
C PRO A 329 5.23 -4.22 6.80
N LEU A 330 5.38 -2.90 6.69
CA LEU A 330 6.03 -2.09 7.72
C LEU A 330 5.18 -0.87 8.05
N ARG A 331 5.14 -0.51 9.32
CA ARG A 331 4.47 0.72 9.77
C ARG A 331 5.24 1.33 10.93
N GLY A 332 5.34 2.65 10.94
CA GLY A 332 5.91 3.37 12.08
C GLY A 332 4.99 3.26 13.31
N VAL A 333 5.57 3.14 14.49
CA VAL A 333 4.84 3.06 15.76
C VAL A 333 5.65 3.71 16.89
N VAL A 334 4.95 4.32 17.84
CA VAL A 334 5.48 4.66 19.16
C VAL A 334 4.79 3.73 20.14
N ASP A 335 5.52 2.72 20.64
CA ASP A 335 4.95 1.71 21.52
C ASP A 335 4.41 2.33 22.82
N GLY A 336 3.17 1.94 23.18
CA GLY A 336 2.43 2.55 24.30
C GLY A 336 1.77 3.90 23.96
N GLY A 337 2.02 4.44 22.75
CA GLY A 337 1.44 5.68 22.25
C GLY A 337 0.45 5.45 21.11
N ALA A 338 0.94 5.32 19.88
CA ALA A 338 0.10 5.17 18.71
C ALA A 338 0.88 4.60 17.51
N TRP A 339 0.16 3.91 16.63
CA TRP A 339 0.61 3.69 15.26
C TRP A 339 0.66 5.03 14.52
N MET A 340 1.72 5.25 13.78
CA MET A 340 1.82 6.35 12.83
C MET A 340 0.87 6.11 11.67
N ASP A 341 0.81 7.03 10.71
CA ASP A 341 0.01 6.82 9.50
C ASP A 341 0.39 5.52 8.81
N ASP A 342 -0.60 4.92 8.20
CA ASP A 342 -0.35 3.80 7.29
C ASP A 342 0.14 4.37 5.96
N LEU A 343 1.44 4.24 5.73
CA LEU A 343 2.11 4.71 4.51
C LEU A 343 2.17 3.62 3.44
N GLY A 344 1.56 2.46 3.68
CA GLY A 344 1.64 1.31 2.79
C GLY A 344 3.08 0.79 2.60
N MET A 345 3.97 1.00 3.56
CA MET A 345 5.38 0.58 3.45
C MET A 345 5.52 -0.94 3.55
N TYR A 346 6.45 -1.47 2.79
CA TYR A 346 6.87 -2.87 2.86
C TYR A 346 8.28 -3.04 2.31
N THR A 347 8.91 -4.15 2.64
CA THR A 347 10.06 -4.64 1.89
C THR A 347 9.78 -6.03 1.31
N VAL A 348 10.43 -6.39 0.22
CA VAL A 348 10.30 -7.72 -0.41
C VAL A 348 11.61 -8.46 -0.21
N VAL A 349 11.54 -9.64 0.40
CA VAL A 349 12.68 -10.52 0.63
C VAL A 349 12.55 -11.72 -0.30
N THR A 350 13.49 -11.86 -1.25
CA THR A 350 13.57 -13.05 -2.11
C THR A 350 14.66 -13.96 -1.59
N VAL A 351 14.28 -15.19 -1.22
CA VAL A 351 15.21 -16.25 -0.77
C VAL A 351 15.32 -17.29 -1.87
N ARG A 352 16.56 -17.60 -2.28
CA ARG A 352 16.88 -18.58 -3.33
C ARG A 352 17.53 -19.83 -2.75
#